data_7bd177579c72829970be4f37e4e874cc
#
_entry.id   7bd177579c72829970be4f37e4e874cc
#
_cell.length_a   1.000
_cell.length_b   1.000
_cell.length_c   1.000
_cell.angle_alpha   90.00
_cell.angle_beta   90.00
_cell.angle_gamma   90.00
#
_symmetry.space_group_name_H-M   'P 1'
#
loop_
_entity.id
_entity.type
_entity.pdbx_description
1 polymer ?
#
loop_
_entity_poly.entity_id
_entity_poly.type
_entity_poly.pdbx_seq_one_letter_code
_entity_poly.pdbx_strand_id
1 'polypeptide(L)'
;MKKIISLVILVLLSACLPIPTATPTATAPAPYRITPDENVYAPRPEDLGKQVAGVTMTAVSLSEKFEFSPPRAMLNILGYMPSVCNELRVEIPAPDENFRIYIQVYSLVNTNINCDNVFQQFEANILFGYYSQGRYTVWINDTLVGDFVSY
;
A
#
# COMPACT_ATOMS: atom_id res chain seq x y z
N MET A 1 -7.53 -55.24 74.64
CA MET A 1 -7.95 -53.91 74.42
C MET A 1 -6.87 -53.20 73.59
N LYS A 2 -6.97 -53.23 72.27
CA LYS A 2 -5.96 -52.62 71.37
C LYS A 2 -6.65 -51.53 70.60
N LYS A 3 -6.23 -50.28 70.83
CA LYS A 3 -6.71 -49.06 70.05
C LYS A 3 -5.96 -49.02 68.74
N ILE A 4 -6.66 -49.18 67.64
CA ILE A 4 -6.15 -48.98 66.30
C ILE A 4 -6.35 -47.49 65.97
N ILE A 5 -5.25 -46.74 65.88
CA ILE A 5 -5.22 -45.37 65.43
C ILE A 5 -5.12 -45.42 63.90
N SER A 6 -6.23 -45.05 63.24
CA SER A 6 -6.25 -44.93 61.79
C SER A 6 -5.71 -43.55 61.37
N LEU A 7 -4.49 -43.56 60.83
CA LEU A 7 -3.84 -42.37 60.31
C LEU A 7 -4.37 -42.09 58.87
N VAL A 8 -5.26 -41.14 58.79
CA VAL A 8 -5.75 -40.66 57.47
C VAL A 8 -4.70 -39.70 56.89
N ILE A 9 -3.96 -40.16 55.93
CA ILE A 9 -3.02 -39.33 55.16
C ILE A 9 -3.86 -38.61 54.09
N LEU A 10 -4.07 -37.33 54.28
CA LEU A 10 -4.73 -36.46 53.31
C LEU A 10 -3.68 -36.02 52.26
N VAL A 11 -3.68 -36.69 51.12
CA VAL A 11 -2.81 -36.31 49.98
C VAL A 11 -3.46 -35.17 49.25
N LEU A 12 -2.97 -33.95 49.48
CA LEU A 12 -3.35 -32.76 48.68
C LEU A 12 -2.67 -32.82 47.31
N LEU A 13 -3.37 -33.30 46.31
CA LEU A 13 -2.97 -33.22 44.92
C LEU A 13 -3.16 -31.74 44.46
N SER A 14 -2.08 -30.98 44.51
CA SER A 14 -2.03 -29.65 43.87
C SER A 14 -2.02 -29.85 42.34
N ALA A 15 -3.19 -29.80 41.73
CA ALA A 15 -3.31 -29.75 40.28
C ALA A 15 -2.82 -28.38 39.79
N CYS A 16 -1.57 -28.31 39.32
CA CYS A 16 -1.13 -27.16 38.50
C CYS A 16 -1.88 -27.22 37.17
N LEU A 17 -2.91 -26.41 37.04
CA LEU A 17 -3.55 -26.13 35.75
C LEU A 17 -2.56 -25.31 34.92
N PRO A 18 -2.17 -25.76 33.70
CA PRO A 18 -1.37 -24.94 32.81
C PRO A 18 -2.21 -23.70 32.42
N ILE A 19 -1.73 -22.51 32.80
CA ILE A 19 -2.30 -21.25 32.31
C ILE A 19 -2.07 -21.23 30.79
N PRO A 20 -3.14 -21.11 29.97
CA PRO A 20 -2.93 -20.96 28.53
C PRO A 20 -2.14 -19.66 28.31
N THR A 21 -0.87 -19.81 27.98
CA THR A 21 -0.04 -18.70 27.52
C THR A 21 -0.66 -18.24 26.20
N ALA A 22 -1.32 -17.10 26.18
CA ALA A 22 -1.79 -16.49 24.96
C ALA A 22 -0.56 -16.28 24.07
N THR A 23 -0.44 -17.08 23.03
CA THR A 23 0.55 -16.86 21.98
C THR A 23 0.28 -15.47 21.41
N PRO A 24 1.24 -14.52 21.43
CA PRO A 24 1.02 -13.23 20.81
C PRO A 24 0.70 -13.51 19.32
N THR A 25 -0.51 -13.21 18.91
CA THR A 25 -0.87 -13.20 17.50
C THR A 25 0.05 -12.17 16.85
N ALA A 26 1.00 -12.63 16.04
CA ALA A 26 1.85 -11.76 15.26
C ALA A 26 0.90 -10.92 14.39
N THR A 27 0.70 -9.67 14.78
CA THR A 27 -0.02 -8.70 13.94
C THR A 27 0.79 -8.61 12.65
N ALA A 28 0.19 -9.03 11.54
CA ALA A 28 0.82 -8.85 10.23
C ALA A 28 1.24 -7.37 10.12
N PRO A 29 2.47 -7.07 9.68
CA PRO A 29 2.89 -5.70 9.49
C PRO A 29 1.87 -5.02 8.58
N ALA A 30 1.40 -3.86 9.00
CA ALA A 30 0.47 -3.07 8.20
C ALA A 30 1.11 -2.85 6.82
N PRO A 31 0.35 -3.03 5.72
CA PRO A 31 0.88 -2.79 4.38
C PRO A 31 1.42 -1.36 4.33
N TYR A 32 2.66 -1.21 3.85
CA TYR A 32 3.27 0.10 3.72
C TYR A 32 2.43 0.96 2.77
N ARG A 33 2.10 2.16 3.20
CA ARG A 33 1.43 3.17 2.36
C ARG A 33 2.49 4.15 1.88
N ILE A 34 2.58 4.37 0.56
CA ILE A 34 3.40 5.43 0.00
C ILE A 34 2.87 6.77 0.53
N THR A 35 3.72 7.50 1.23
CA THR A 35 3.34 8.81 1.78
C THR A 35 3.30 9.88 0.69
N PRO A 36 2.55 10.99 0.88
CA PRO A 36 2.56 12.10 -0.07
C PRO A 36 3.96 12.67 -0.32
N ASP A 37 4.86 12.60 0.66
CA ASP A 37 6.26 13.07 0.53
C ASP A 37 7.08 12.20 -0.43
N GLU A 38 6.72 10.92 -0.60
CA GLU A 38 7.35 9.99 -1.54
C GLU A 38 6.65 9.99 -2.91
N ASN A 39 5.37 10.37 -2.94
CA ASN A 39 4.60 10.52 -4.17
C ASN A 39 4.18 11.99 -4.33
N VAL A 40 4.97 12.76 -5.05
CA VAL A 40 4.72 14.20 -5.30
C VAL A 40 3.42 14.46 -6.08
N TYR A 41 2.85 13.42 -6.68
CA TYR A 41 1.59 13.44 -7.43
C TYR A 41 0.39 12.96 -6.59
N ALA A 42 0.58 12.65 -5.31
CA ALA A 42 -0.52 12.22 -4.45
C ALA A 42 -1.63 13.27 -4.38
N PRO A 43 -2.90 12.86 -4.22
CA PRO A 43 -4.01 13.78 -3.97
C PRO A 43 -3.73 14.70 -2.77
N ARG A 44 -4.16 15.95 -2.87
CA ARG A 44 -3.90 17.00 -1.88
C ARG A 44 -5.20 17.64 -1.38
N PRO A 45 -5.21 18.24 -0.20
CA PRO A 45 -6.40 18.97 0.30
C PRO A 45 -6.84 20.09 -0.64
N GLU A 46 -5.90 20.75 -1.36
CA GLU A 46 -6.16 21.84 -2.30
C GLU A 46 -6.85 21.37 -3.58
N ASP A 47 -7.02 20.06 -3.77
CA ASP A 47 -7.69 19.48 -4.93
C ASP A 47 -9.22 19.56 -4.83
N LEU A 48 -9.73 19.88 -3.63
CA LEU A 48 -11.16 20.06 -3.41
C LEU A 48 -11.71 21.17 -4.33
N GLY A 49 -12.76 20.83 -5.07
CA GLY A 49 -13.42 21.76 -5.99
C GLY A 49 -12.81 21.82 -7.39
N LYS A 50 -11.68 21.17 -7.66
CA LYS A 50 -11.16 20.99 -9.01
C LYS A 50 -11.94 19.90 -9.74
N GLN A 51 -12.05 20.03 -11.05
CA GLN A 51 -12.68 19.01 -11.88
C GLN A 51 -11.68 17.93 -12.27
N VAL A 52 -12.10 16.67 -12.15
CA VAL A 52 -11.31 15.53 -12.63
C VAL A 52 -11.39 15.45 -14.15
N ALA A 53 -10.22 15.27 -14.78
CA ALA A 53 -10.08 14.99 -16.21
C ALA A 53 -9.19 13.78 -16.42
N GLY A 54 -9.44 13.01 -17.48
CA GLY A 54 -8.61 11.89 -17.84
C GLY A 54 -7.22 12.33 -18.32
N VAL A 55 -6.30 11.36 -18.37
CA VAL A 55 -4.98 11.51 -18.99
C VAL A 55 -4.83 10.48 -20.10
N THR A 56 -3.99 10.76 -21.09
CA THR A 56 -3.57 9.76 -22.08
C THR A 56 -2.20 9.25 -21.72
N MET A 57 -2.09 8.01 -21.27
CA MET A 57 -0.81 7.35 -21.01
C MET A 57 -0.27 6.78 -22.32
N THR A 58 1.00 7.08 -22.65
CA THR A 58 1.68 6.60 -23.86
C THR A 58 2.67 5.48 -23.57
N ALA A 59 3.24 5.47 -22.38
CA ALA A 59 4.09 4.40 -21.91
C ALA A 59 3.96 4.25 -20.39
N VAL A 60 4.00 3.01 -19.94
CA VAL A 60 4.06 2.65 -18.52
C VAL A 60 5.07 1.55 -18.38
N SER A 61 5.97 1.68 -17.41
CA SER A 61 6.93 0.62 -17.07
C SER A 61 7.09 0.48 -15.56
N LEU A 62 7.25 -0.76 -15.13
CA LEU A 62 7.55 -1.14 -13.76
C LEU A 62 8.95 -1.75 -13.75
N SER A 63 9.83 -1.29 -12.87
CA SER A 63 11.20 -1.78 -12.75
C SER A 63 11.58 -1.96 -11.29
N GLU A 64 12.44 -2.93 -10.99
CA GLU A 64 13.00 -3.12 -9.67
C GLU A 64 14.31 -2.32 -9.53
N LYS A 65 14.46 -1.66 -8.38
CA LYS A 65 15.63 -0.84 -8.01
C LYS A 65 16.44 -1.57 -6.95
N PHE A 66 17.52 -2.21 -7.40
CA PHE A 66 18.39 -3.04 -6.56
C PHE A 66 19.43 -2.22 -5.78
N GLU A 67 19.51 -0.91 -6.00
CA GLU A 67 20.31 0.01 -5.19
C GLU A 67 19.75 0.21 -3.77
N PHE A 68 18.49 -0.18 -3.52
CA PHE A 68 17.86 -0.20 -2.19
C PHE A 68 18.01 -1.57 -1.53
N SER A 69 18.05 -1.60 -0.21
CA SER A 69 18.08 -2.83 0.57
C SER A 69 16.95 -2.80 1.63
N PRO A 70 15.89 -3.61 1.46
CA PRO A 70 15.58 -4.49 0.31
C PRO A 70 15.31 -3.71 -0.99
N PRO A 71 15.34 -4.38 -2.15
CA PRO A 71 14.98 -3.78 -3.44
C PRO A 71 13.58 -3.18 -3.42
N ARG A 72 13.38 -2.10 -4.19
CA ARG A 72 12.09 -1.41 -4.31
C ARG A 72 11.62 -1.37 -5.76
N ALA A 73 10.34 -1.34 -5.99
CA ALA A 73 9.78 -1.15 -7.32
C ALA A 73 9.67 0.34 -7.65
N MET A 74 9.91 0.69 -8.91
CA MET A 74 9.70 2.03 -9.46
C MET A 74 8.72 1.95 -10.63
N LEU A 75 7.71 2.79 -10.57
CA LEU A 75 6.73 3.01 -11.63
C LEU A 75 7.12 4.27 -12.41
N ASN A 76 7.26 4.13 -13.72
CA ASN A 76 7.44 5.25 -14.64
C ASN A 76 6.21 5.34 -15.56
N ILE A 77 5.64 6.53 -15.69
CA ILE A 77 4.45 6.81 -16.51
C ILE A 77 4.76 8.01 -17.41
N LEU A 78 4.62 7.83 -18.71
CA LEU A 78 4.69 8.89 -19.70
C LEU A 78 3.31 9.13 -20.30
N GLY A 79 2.97 10.38 -20.58
CA GLY A 79 1.69 10.67 -21.17
C GLY A 79 1.43 12.15 -21.41
N TYR A 80 0.13 12.45 -21.63
CA TYR A 80 -0.36 13.80 -21.87
C TYR A 80 -1.59 14.08 -21.03
N MET A 81 -1.65 15.30 -20.51
CA MET A 81 -2.85 15.90 -19.91
C MET A 81 -3.58 16.75 -20.96
N PRO A 82 -4.91 16.95 -20.81
CA PRO A 82 -5.71 17.66 -21.80
C PRO A 82 -5.30 19.12 -22.03
N SER A 83 -4.74 19.78 -21.03
CA SER A 83 -4.31 21.17 -21.14
C SER A 83 -3.12 21.47 -20.23
N VAL A 84 -2.49 22.62 -20.47
CA VAL A 84 -1.37 23.12 -19.65
C VAL A 84 -1.78 23.52 -18.23
N CYS A 85 -3.09 23.66 -17.97
CA CYS A 85 -3.61 23.96 -16.63
C CYS A 85 -4.00 22.72 -15.84
N ASN A 86 -3.84 21.54 -16.42
CA ASN A 86 -4.10 20.30 -15.70
C ASN A 86 -2.92 19.97 -14.75
N GLU A 87 -3.26 19.47 -13.58
CA GLU A 87 -2.32 18.98 -12.60
C GLU A 87 -2.43 17.45 -12.49
N LEU A 88 -1.33 16.74 -12.72
CA LEU A 88 -1.31 15.29 -12.59
C LEU A 88 -1.54 14.84 -11.15
N ARG A 89 -2.33 13.77 -11.00
CA ARG A 89 -2.51 13.04 -9.74
C ARG A 89 -2.33 11.55 -9.98
N VAL A 90 -1.65 10.93 -9.03
CA VAL A 90 -1.44 9.48 -8.98
C VAL A 90 -1.79 9.02 -7.58
N GLU A 91 -2.90 8.33 -7.46
CA GLU A 91 -3.36 7.77 -6.19
C GLU A 91 -2.95 6.30 -6.10
N ILE A 92 -2.21 5.95 -5.05
CA ILE A 92 -1.69 4.61 -4.83
C ILE A 92 -2.25 4.11 -3.50
N PRO A 93 -3.34 3.34 -3.51
CA PRO A 93 -3.91 2.76 -2.31
C PRO A 93 -3.03 1.62 -1.77
N ALA A 94 -3.34 1.19 -0.54
CA ALA A 94 -2.78 -0.05 0.00
C ALA A 94 -3.18 -1.24 -0.89
N PRO A 95 -2.31 -2.28 -0.99
CA PRO A 95 -2.65 -3.52 -1.67
C PRO A 95 -3.91 -4.16 -1.09
N ASP A 96 -4.65 -4.86 -1.93
CA ASP A 96 -5.74 -5.71 -1.47
C ASP A 96 -5.23 -7.04 -0.86
N GLU A 97 -6.17 -7.88 -0.39
CA GLU A 97 -5.87 -9.19 0.21
C GLU A 97 -5.17 -10.17 -0.76
N ASN A 98 -5.22 -9.89 -2.06
CA ASN A 98 -4.59 -10.69 -3.12
C ASN A 98 -3.29 -10.07 -3.64
N PHE A 99 -2.69 -9.13 -2.87
CA PHE A 99 -1.47 -8.42 -3.25
C PHE A 99 -1.60 -7.61 -4.55
N ARG A 100 -2.79 -7.05 -4.83
CA ARG A 100 -3.02 -6.21 -5.99
C ARG A 100 -3.05 -4.75 -5.59
N ILE A 101 -2.35 -3.91 -6.35
CA ILE A 101 -2.28 -2.45 -6.17
C ILE A 101 -3.00 -1.81 -7.34
N TYR A 102 -4.13 -1.14 -7.09
CA TYR A 102 -4.95 -0.46 -8.09
C TYR A 102 -4.68 1.04 -8.09
N ILE A 103 -3.81 1.49 -8.96
CA ILE A 103 -3.37 2.87 -9.08
C ILE A 103 -4.36 3.64 -9.96
N GLN A 104 -4.77 4.82 -9.50
CA GLN A 104 -5.55 5.75 -10.29
C GLN A 104 -4.65 6.88 -10.79
N VAL A 105 -4.60 7.07 -12.11
CA VAL A 105 -3.86 8.16 -12.77
C VAL A 105 -4.86 9.05 -13.49
N TYR A 106 -4.93 10.30 -13.06
CA TYR A 106 -5.86 11.29 -13.59
C TYR A 106 -5.25 12.68 -13.50
N SER A 107 -5.93 13.66 -14.04
CA SER A 107 -5.55 15.06 -13.89
C SER A 107 -6.67 15.87 -13.27
N LEU A 108 -6.33 17.00 -12.70
CA LEU A 108 -7.27 17.97 -12.13
C LEU A 108 -7.14 19.30 -12.83
N VAL A 109 -8.25 19.97 -13.07
CA VAL A 109 -8.28 21.31 -13.66
C VAL A 109 -9.18 22.24 -12.83
N ASN A 110 -8.71 23.46 -12.63
CA ASN A 110 -9.55 24.52 -12.06
C ASN A 110 -10.41 25.15 -13.18
N THR A 111 -11.70 24.91 -13.14
CA THR A 111 -12.64 25.42 -14.17
C THR A 111 -12.87 26.92 -14.13
N ASN A 112 -12.41 27.59 -13.07
CA ASN A 112 -12.50 29.05 -12.94
C ASN A 112 -11.36 29.80 -13.67
N ILE A 113 -10.45 29.07 -14.29
CA ILE A 113 -9.31 29.64 -15.02
C ILE A 113 -9.56 29.42 -16.53
N ASN A 114 -9.40 30.47 -17.32
CA ASN A 114 -9.38 30.31 -18.77
C ASN A 114 -8.04 29.68 -19.18
N CYS A 115 -8.10 28.53 -19.80
CA CYS A 115 -6.93 27.73 -20.12
C CYS A 115 -6.87 27.39 -21.61
N ASP A 116 -5.68 27.44 -22.16
CA ASP A 116 -5.45 27.02 -23.54
C ASP A 116 -5.54 25.47 -23.62
N ASN A 117 -6.29 24.98 -24.61
CA ASN A 117 -6.43 23.54 -24.88
C ASN A 117 -5.20 23.02 -25.64
N VAL A 118 -4.04 23.11 -24.98
CA VAL A 118 -2.78 22.60 -25.49
C VAL A 118 -2.37 21.41 -24.61
N PHE A 119 -2.19 20.24 -25.22
CA PHE A 119 -1.75 19.06 -24.49
C PHE A 119 -0.43 19.28 -23.76
N GLN A 120 -0.43 18.95 -22.48
CA GLN A 120 0.76 19.02 -21.62
C GLN A 120 1.34 17.62 -21.43
N GLN A 121 2.55 17.41 -21.95
CA GLN A 121 3.29 16.18 -21.70
C GLN A 121 3.70 16.07 -20.22
N PHE A 122 3.67 14.86 -19.68
CA PHE A 122 4.18 14.57 -18.35
C PHE A 122 5.03 13.30 -18.33
N GLU A 123 5.91 13.25 -17.36
CA GLU A 123 6.64 12.07 -16.93
C GLU A 123 6.52 11.98 -15.41
N ALA A 124 6.05 10.85 -14.89
CA ALA A 124 5.95 10.60 -13.47
C ALA A 124 6.79 9.38 -13.09
N ASN A 125 7.75 9.59 -12.20
CA ASN A 125 8.59 8.55 -11.63
C ASN A 125 8.22 8.40 -10.16
N ILE A 126 7.70 7.23 -9.77
CA ILE A 126 7.21 6.97 -8.43
C ILE A 126 7.92 5.74 -7.87
N LEU A 127 8.72 5.96 -6.84
CA LEU A 127 9.37 4.89 -6.11
C LEU A 127 8.39 4.32 -5.08
N PHE A 128 8.07 3.05 -5.20
CA PHE A 128 7.18 2.38 -4.25
C PHE A 128 7.85 2.24 -2.88
N GLY A 129 7.03 2.21 -1.83
CA GLY A 129 7.48 1.94 -0.48
C GLY A 129 7.90 0.48 -0.27
N TYR A 130 8.19 0.16 0.99
CA TYR A 130 8.42 -1.22 1.39
C TYR A 130 7.07 -1.88 1.68
N TYR A 131 6.87 -3.06 1.12
CA TYR A 131 5.69 -3.89 1.33
C TYR A 131 6.09 -5.15 2.12
N SER A 132 5.12 -5.82 2.72
CA SER A 132 5.36 -7.15 3.29
C SER A 132 5.84 -8.12 2.20
N GLN A 133 6.59 -9.15 2.61
CA GLN A 133 7.12 -10.13 1.67
C GLN A 133 5.99 -10.75 0.82
N GLY A 134 6.17 -10.74 -0.50
CA GLY A 134 5.19 -11.27 -1.44
C GLY A 134 5.40 -10.80 -2.87
N ARG A 135 4.61 -11.36 -3.78
CA ARG A 135 4.53 -10.92 -5.17
C ARG A 135 3.31 -10.03 -5.35
N TYR A 136 3.52 -8.81 -5.80
CA TYR A 136 2.48 -7.79 -6.00
C TYR A 136 2.22 -7.58 -7.48
N THR A 137 0.95 -7.48 -7.86
CA THR A 137 0.56 -7.07 -9.21
C THR A 137 0.11 -5.61 -9.20
N VAL A 138 0.50 -4.87 -10.22
CA VAL A 138 0.23 -3.43 -10.37
C VAL A 138 -0.75 -3.20 -11.50
N TRP A 139 -1.83 -2.53 -11.20
CA TRP A 139 -2.88 -2.16 -12.13
C TRP A 139 -3.00 -0.64 -12.18
N ILE A 140 -3.12 -0.07 -13.36
CA ILE A 140 -3.33 1.37 -13.55
C ILE A 140 -4.61 1.56 -14.36
N ASN A 141 -5.56 2.32 -13.82
CA ASN A 141 -6.85 2.57 -14.43
C ASN A 141 -7.44 1.26 -15.03
N ASP A 142 -7.51 0.22 -14.19
CA ASP A 142 -8.01 -1.13 -14.49
C ASP A 142 -7.18 -1.95 -15.52
N THR A 143 -6.01 -1.47 -15.94
CA THR A 143 -5.12 -2.18 -16.84
C THR A 143 -3.93 -2.77 -16.08
N LEU A 144 -3.67 -4.09 -16.22
CA LEU A 144 -2.50 -4.74 -15.63
C LEU A 144 -1.22 -4.21 -16.30
N VAL A 145 -0.30 -3.70 -15.48
CA VAL A 145 1.00 -3.18 -15.93
C VAL A 145 2.12 -4.19 -15.77
N GLY A 146 2.11 -4.91 -14.64
CA GLY A 146 3.17 -5.87 -14.33
C GLY A 146 3.09 -6.33 -12.88
N ASP A 147 4.18 -6.92 -12.45
CA ASP A 147 4.34 -7.39 -11.07
C ASP A 147 5.77 -7.12 -10.55
N PHE A 148 5.93 -7.13 -9.23
CA PHE A 148 7.21 -7.08 -8.56
C PHE A 148 7.21 -7.94 -7.31
N VAL A 149 8.41 -8.26 -6.80
CA VAL A 149 8.58 -9.02 -5.56
C VAL A 149 9.09 -8.09 -4.46
N SER A 150 8.40 -8.13 -3.31
CA SER A 150 8.90 -7.54 -2.06
C SER A 150 9.53 -8.64 -1.20
N TYR A 151 10.72 -8.37 -0.63
CA TYR A 151 11.57 -9.31 0.09
C TYR A 151 11.54 -9.08 1.60
#